data_9a78a8594d00fe35ef0d60fddfd2794f
#
_entry.id   9a78a8594d00fe35ef0d60fddfd2794f
#
_cell.length_a   1.000
_cell.length_b   1.000
_cell.length_c   1.000
_cell.angle_alpha   90.00
_cell.angle_beta   90.00
_cell.angle_gamma   90.00
#
_symmetry.space_group_name_H-M   'P 1'
#
loop_
_entity.id
_entity.type
_entity.pdbx_description
1 polymer ?
#
loop_
_entity_poly.entity_id
_entity_poly.type
_entity_poly.pdbx_seq_one_letter_code
_entity_poly.pdbx_strand_id
1 'polypeptide(L)'
;MVLRITEHEGSDAGVVLQLEGRVVAEWAALLEQACTELLSRRDEVSLDLAGVSFVDQAGVEALRRLSLAGAEILCTSGPVASVLEGVGVHVTLDTQGEDDGRL
;
A
#
# COMPACT_ATOMS: atom_id res chain seq x y z
N MET A 1 14.81 -12.38 -0.05
CA MET A 1 13.54 -11.87 0.47
C MET A 1 12.71 -11.30 -0.66
N VAL A 2 11.45 -11.63 -0.70
CA VAL A 2 10.57 -11.21 -1.77
C VAL A 2 9.88 -9.88 -1.46
N LEU A 3 9.56 -9.66 -0.20
CA LEU A 3 8.85 -8.44 0.19
C LEU A 3 9.50 -7.86 1.44
N ARG A 4 9.75 -6.57 1.40
CA ARG A 4 10.30 -5.85 2.53
C ARG A 4 9.29 -4.82 2.99
N ILE A 5 8.99 -4.83 4.28
CA ILE A 5 8.03 -3.91 4.87
C ILE A 5 8.76 -3.04 5.88
N THR A 6 8.70 -1.73 5.70
CA THR A 6 9.33 -0.80 6.62
C THR A 6 8.27 0.14 7.18
N GLU A 7 8.22 0.25 8.49
CA GLU A 7 7.23 1.10 9.13
C GLU A 7 7.81 2.48 9.39
N HIS A 8 7.09 3.51 9.00
CA HIS A 8 7.50 4.89 9.23
C HIS A 8 6.38 5.62 9.95
N GLU A 9 6.74 6.50 10.88
CA GLU A 9 5.76 7.33 11.53
C GLU A 9 5.28 8.38 10.55
N GLY A 10 3.98 8.49 10.43
CA GLY A 10 3.40 9.55 9.63
C GLY A 10 3.09 10.77 10.47
N SER A 11 2.33 11.68 9.91
CA SER A 11 1.87 12.85 10.64
C SER A 11 0.82 12.42 11.65
N ASP A 12 0.76 13.14 12.75
CA ASP A 12 -0.27 12.90 13.77
C ASP A 12 -0.22 11.44 14.23
N ALA A 13 -1.32 10.75 14.25
CA ALA A 13 -1.38 9.38 14.72
C ALA A 13 -1.22 8.36 13.61
N GLY A 14 -0.80 8.78 12.43
CA GLY A 14 -0.72 7.88 11.29
C GLY A 14 0.58 7.12 11.22
N VAL A 15 0.57 6.06 10.44
CA VAL A 15 1.76 5.27 10.16
C VAL A 15 1.75 4.91 8.68
N VAL A 16 2.94 4.87 8.08
CA VAL A 16 3.09 4.50 6.69
C VAL A 16 3.92 3.23 6.63
N LEU A 17 3.41 2.21 5.96
CA LEU A 17 4.16 0.99 5.68
C LEU A 17 4.72 1.10 4.28
N GLN A 18 6.03 1.20 4.19
CA GLN A 18 6.70 1.25 2.90
C GLN A 18 7.01 -0.16 2.45
N LEU A 19 6.51 -0.53 1.30
CA LEU A 19 6.66 -1.89 0.78
C LEU A 19 7.62 -1.87 -0.39
N GLU A 20 8.51 -2.86 -0.42
CA GLU A 20 9.47 -2.99 -1.51
C GLU A 20 9.53 -4.45 -1.94
N GLY A 21 9.54 -4.69 -3.24
CA GLY A 21 9.65 -6.03 -3.76
C GLY A 21 8.36 -6.51 -4.39
N ARG A 22 7.94 -7.74 -4.06
CA ARG A 22 6.77 -8.35 -4.67
C ARG A 22 5.76 -8.77 -3.60
N VAL A 23 4.52 -8.41 -3.81
CA VAL A 23 3.45 -8.76 -2.88
C VAL A 23 2.77 -10.00 -3.45
N VAL A 24 3.27 -11.16 -3.08
CA VAL A 24 2.84 -12.43 -3.67
C VAL A 24 2.62 -13.48 -2.59
N ALA A 25 1.69 -14.38 -2.83
CA ALA A 25 1.49 -15.62 -2.06
C ALA A 25 1.47 -15.37 -0.56
N GLU A 26 2.32 -16.09 0.17
CA GLU A 26 2.34 -15.99 1.63
C GLU A 26 2.79 -14.62 2.12
N TRP A 27 3.55 -13.89 1.31
CA TRP A 27 3.94 -12.55 1.69
C TRP A 27 2.75 -11.61 1.76
N ALA A 28 1.76 -11.85 0.87
CA ALA A 28 0.53 -11.07 0.91
C ALA A 28 -0.21 -11.31 2.23
N ALA A 29 -0.24 -12.57 2.70
CA ALA A 29 -0.90 -12.88 3.95
C ALA A 29 -0.21 -12.23 5.13
N LEU A 30 1.13 -12.22 5.12
CA LEU A 30 1.89 -11.57 6.18
C LEU A 30 1.64 -10.07 6.21
N LEU A 31 1.57 -9.45 5.03
CA LEU A 31 1.28 -8.04 4.95
C LEU A 31 -0.12 -7.75 5.49
N GLU A 32 -1.08 -8.55 5.10
CA GLU A 32 -2.45 -8.35 5.54
C GLU A 32 -2.54 -8.45 7.06
N GLN A 33 -1.87 -9.43 7.64
CA GLN A 33 -1.89 -9.60 9.07
C GLN A 33 -1.24 -8.42 9.79
N ALA A 34 -0.08 -7.99 9.32
CA ALA A 34 0.63 -6.87 9.94
C ALA A 34 -0.18 -5.58 9.86
N CYS A 35 -0.78 -5.33 8.71
CA CYS A 35 -1.54 -4.11 8.51
C CYS A 35 -2.83 -4.13 9.32
N THR A 36 -3.50 -5.26 9.39
CA THR A 36 -4.72 -5.38 10.17
C THR A 36 -4.45 -5.09 11.63
N GLU A 37 -3.31 -5.56 12.13
CA GLU A 37 -2.95 -5.29 13.50
C GLU A 37 -2.72 -3.80 13.73
N LEU A 38 -2.06 -3.14 12.79
CA LEU A 38 -1.85 -1.71 12.90
C LEU A 38 -3.16 -0.93 12.82
N LEU A 39 -4.07 -1.36 11.96
CA LEU A 39 -5.36 -0.69 11.84
C LEU A 39 -6.15 -0.74 13.14
N SER A 40 -5.93 -1.73 13.97
CA SER A 40 -6.62 -1.82 15.25
C SER A 40 -6.02 -0.90 16.30
N ARG A 41 -4.83 -0.34 16.04
CA ARG A 41 -4.14 0.47 17.03
C ARG A 41 -3.86 1.91 16.59
N ARG A 42 -3.95 2.19 15.31
CA ARG A 42 -3.64 3.51 14.77
C ARG A 42 -4.83 4.06 14.03
N ASP A 43 -4.94 5.38 14.04
CA ASP A 43 -6.05 6.03 13.38
C ASP A 43 -5.93 5.96 11.86
N GLU A 44 -4.72 6.06 11.34
CA GLU A 44 -4.51 6.06 9.90
C GLU A 44 -3.34 5.17 9.55
N VAL A 45 -3.55 4.29 8.59
CA VAL A 45 -2.50 3.44 8.08
C VAL A 45 -2.47 3.60 6.56
N SER A 46 -1.29 3.91 6.04
CA SER A 46 -1.09 4.04 4.60
C SER A 46 -0.08 3.01 4.14
N LEU A 47 -0.29 2.46 2.95
CA LEU A 47 0.61 1.50 2.35
C LEU A 47 1.26 2.16 1.15
N ASP A 48 2.58 2.36 1.21
CA ASP A 48 3.32 3.00 0.13
C ASP A 48 3.87 1.91 -0.77
N LEU A 49 3.35 1.81 -1.98
CA LEU A 49 3.72 0.77 -2.92
C LEU A 49 4.71 1.24 -3.97
N ALA A 50 5.38 2.38 -3.75
CA ALA A 50 6.30 2.91 -4.75
C ALA A 50 7.42 1.94 -5.09
N GLY A 51 7.85 1.15 -4.13
CA GLY A 51 8.91 0.16 -4.35
C GLY A 51 8.43 -1.22 -4.74
N VAL A 52 7.13 -1.39 -4.95
CA VAL A 52 6.58 -2.70 -5.30
C VAL A 52 6.66 -2.89 -6.80
N SER A 53 7.28 -3.99 -7.23
CA SER A 53 7.45 -4.26 -8.65
C SER A 53 6.41 -5.22 -9.21
N PHE A 54 5.70 -5.95 -8.35
CA PHE A 54 4.76 -6.94 -8.83
C PHE A 54 3.79 -7.33 -7.72
N VAL A 55 2.55 -7.57 -8.11
CA VAL A 55 1.50 -8.03 -7.19
C VAL A 55 0.77 -9.16 -7.90
N ASP A 56 0.71 -10.34 -7.25
CA ASP A 56 -0.05 -11.43 -7.85
C ASP A 56 -1.50 -11.38 -7.35
N GLN A 57 -2.29 -12.39 -7.71
CA GLN A 57 -3.69 -12.38 -7.33
C GLN A 57 -3.88 -12.36 -5.82
N ALA A 58 -3.06 -13.12 -5.09
CA ALA A 58 -3.14 -13.11 -3.63
C ALA A 58 -2.81 -11.74 -3.08
N GLY A 59 -1.82 -11.06 -3.67
CA GLY A 59 -1.46 -9.71 -3.26
C GLY A 59 -2.56 -8.71 -3.54
N VAL A 60 -3.18 -8.82 -4.71
CA VAL A 60 -4.28 -7.94 -5.08
C VAL A 60 -5.44 -8.10 -4.09
N GLU A 61 -5.78 -9.36 -3.75
CA GLU A 61 -6.85 -9.60 -2.81
C GLU A 61 -6.54 -9.06 -1.43
N ALA A 62 -5.29 -9.22 -0.99
CA ALA A 62 -4.88 -8.70 0.31
C ALA A 62 -5.01 -7.18 0.35
N LEU A 63 -4.50 -6.52 -0.69
CA LEU A 63 -4.56 -5.06 -0.74
C LEU A 63 -6.00 -4.56 -0.84
N ARG A 64 -6.84 -5.30 -1.55
CA ARG A 64 -8.24 -4.94 -1.65
C ARG A 64 -8.91 -5.01 -0.28
N ARG A 65 -8.68 -6.09 0.46
CA ARG A 65 -9.27 -6.24 1.79
C ARG A 65 -8.75 -5.17 2.74
N LEU A 66 -7.47 -4.83 2.64
CA LEU A 66 -6.91 -3.79 3.50
C LEU A 66 -7.49 -2.42 3.16
N SER A 67 -7.71 -2.16 1.89
CA SER A 67 -8.34 -0.91 1.49
C SER A 67 -9.76 -0.81 2.04
N LEU A 68 -10.49 -1.91 2.00
CA LEU A 68 -11.85 -1.93 2.55
C LEU A 68 -11.84 -1.79 4.06
N ALA A 69 -10.77 -2.22 4.71
CA ALA A 69 -10.65 -2.08 6.16
C ALA A 69 -10.22 -0.69 6.59
N GLY A 70 -9.89 0.19 5.65
CA GLY A 70 -9.56 1.56 5.99
C GLY A 70 -8.14 1.98 5.69
N ALA A 71 -7.29 1.08 5.18
CA ALA A 71 -5.93 1.45 4.84
C ALA A 71 -5.93 2.25 3.53
N GLU A 72 -5.08 3.27 3.48
CA GLU A 72 -4.94 4.05 2.26
C GLU A 72 -3.83 3.45 1.41
N ILE A 73 -4.08 3.27 0.13
CA ILE A 73 -3.11 2.69 -0.78
C ILE A 73 -2.46 3.80 -1.58
N LEU A 74 -1.16 3.99 -1.40
CA LEU A 74 -0.39 4.99 -2.13
C LEU A 74 0.46 4.28 -3.16
N CYS A 75 0.42 4.70 -4.39
CA CYS A 75 1.15 4.00 -5.44
C CYS A 75 1.61 4.98 -6.50
N THR A 76 2.90 4.94 -6.82
CA THR A 76 3.45 5.76 -7.88
C THR A 76 3.76 4.94 -9.13
N SER A 77 3.63 3.61 -9.06
CA SER A 77 3.91 2.75 -10.19
C SER A 77 2.66 2.59 -11.04
N GLY A 78 2.73 3.00 -12.30
CA GLY A 78 1.60 2.87 -13.20
C GLY A 78 1.10 1.45 -13.39
N PRO A 79 2.00 0.48 -13.63
CA PRO A 79 1.55 -0.90 -13.80
C PRO A 79 0.83 -1.46 -12.59
N VAL A 80 1.35 -1.22 -11.39
CA VAL A 80 0.70 -1.71 -10.18
C VAL A 80 -0.61 -0.99 -9.94
N ALA A 81 -0.63 0.32 -10.14
CA ALA A 81 -1.85 1.09 -9.96
C ALA A 81 -2.94 0.61 -10.92
N SER A 82 -2.57 0.34 -12.17
CA SER A 82 -3.54 -0.14 -13.15
C SER A 82 -4.16 -1.46 -12.72
N VAL A 83 -3.35 -2.38 -12.21
CA VAL A 83 -3.85 -3.67 -11.77
C VAL A 83 -4.84 -3.48 -10.62
N LEU A 84 -4.48 -2.66 -9.66
CA LEU A 84 -5.34 -2.47 -8.49
C LEU A 84 -6.63 -1.76 -8.86
N GLU A 85 -6.55 -0.74 -9.69
CA GLU A 85 -7.75 -0.03 -10.10
C GLU A 85 -8.66 -0.91 -10.93
N GLY A 86 -8.08 -1.84 -11.69
CA GLY A 86 -8.86 -2.75 -12.50
C GLY A 86 -9.71 -3.70 -11.68
N VAL A 87 -9.37 -3.93 -10.41
CA VAL A 87 -10.17 -4.77 -9.53
C VAL A 87 -10.95 -3.97 -8.51
N GLY A 88 -11.02 -2.66 -8.69
CA GLY A 88 -11.85 -1.82 -7.83
C GLY A 88 -11.18 -1.29 -6.59
N VAL A 89 -9.86 -1.36 -6.49
CA VAL A 89 -9.13 -0.79 -5.37
C VAL A 89 -8.85 0.67 -5.67
N HIS A 90 -9.24 1.53 -4.75
CA HIS A 90 -8.96 2.95 -4.91
C HIS A 90 -7.50 3.21 -4.54
N VAL A 91 -6.74 3.77 -5.46
CA VAL A 91 -5.33 4.05 -5.25
C VAL A 91 -5.10 5.54 -5.32
N THR A 92 -4.38 6.06 -4.32
CA THR A 92 -3.96 7.45 -4.33
C THR A 92 -2.58 7.50 -4.94
N LEU A 93 -2.43 8.22 -6.04
CA LEU A 93 -1.14 8.34 -6.69
C LEU A 93 -0.30 9.38 -5.97
N ASP A 94 0.95 9.02 -5.71
CA ASP A 94 1.87 9.94 -5.09
C ASP A 94 2.50 10.78 -6.18
N THR A 95 2.01 12.00 -6.34
CA THR A 95 2.49 12.87 -7.40
C THR A 95 3.29 14.01 -6.83
N GLN A 96 3.99 13.75 -5.78
CA GLN A 96 4.72 14.80 -5.09
C GLN A 96 5.66 15.56 -5.99
N GLY A 97 5.95 15.40 -6.99
CA GLY A 97 6.78 16.25 -7.85
C GLY A 97 6.02 17.37 -8.42
N GLU A 98 4.76 17.35 -8.31
CA GLU A 98 4.13 18.33 -8.97
C GLU A 98 3.43 19.22 -8.18
N ASP A 99 3.42 19.31 -7.54
CA ASP A 99 3.02 20.21 -6.96
C ASP A 99 3.30 21.33 -7.10
N ASP A 100 3.65 21.36 -7.50
CA ASP A 100 3.90 22.18 -7.83
C ASP A 100 3.54 22.85 -8.40
N GLY A 101 3.42 22.87 -8.58
CA GLY A 101 3.11 23.38 -9.21
C GLY A 101 2.63 24.05 -9.39
N ARG A 102 2.38 24.17 -9.36
CA ARG A 102 1.96 24.70 -9.63
C ARG A 102 1.90 25.53 -9.64
N LEU A 103 1.95 25.68 -9.65
CA LEU A 103 1.91 26.42 -9.82
C LEU A 103 1.72 26.95 -10.02
#